data_39a6293f0b955051afcd919bd05d484a
#
_entry.id   39a6293f0b955051afcd919bd05d484a
#
_cell.length_a   1.000
_cell.length_b   1.000
_cell.length_c   1.000
_cell.angle_alpha   90.00
_cell.angle_beta   90.00
_cell.angle_gamma   90.00
#
_symmetry.space_group_name_H-M   'P 1'
#
loop_
_entity.id
_entity.type
_entity.pdbx_description
1 polymer ?
#
loop_
_entity_poly.entity_id
_entity_poly.type
_entity_poly.pdbx_seq_one_letter_code
_entity_poly.pdbx_strand_id
1 'polypeptide(L)'
;MPNGDLAPVGVLDGGTDGNDSATDSSSEDGSTSTCTGCGVLEECWNDELCVAKLVAVTGGYSIDATEVTRSQYDAWLATSPDPGAGQPSHCTWNASYTPQCEWPPGAKASHPVVCVDWCDAYAYCDAVGKRLCGRIGGGPNGYDDIASAALSQWFNACSSNGANAYPYGSTYDGQKCNGGEKGMGGTASVGTLDGCQSSVAGYTGVYDLSGNAWEWEDACDNVSGDQDGCRLRGGAHDHDAAGLRCDVDNYLLSTYFLRGDVNPTVGFRCCTSRP
;
A
#
# COMPACT_ATOMS: atom_id res chain seq x y z
N MET A 1 72.05 14.30 0.68
CA MET A 1 72.95 15.47 0.69
C MET A 1 72.59 16.39 -0.47
N PRO A 2 72.61 17.70 -0.30
CA PRO A 2 72.26 18.51 0.87
C PRO A 2 71.17 19.52 0.57
N ASN A 3 70.57 20.01 1.60
CA ASN A 3 70.61 21.38 2.14
C ASN A 3 69.91 22.44 1.30
N GLY A 4 69.22 23.28 1.78
CA GLY A 4 69.00 24.04 3.02
C GLY A 4 68.12 25.18 2.68
N ASP A 5 67.45 25.61 3.55
CA ASP A 5 67.54 26.64 4.56
C ASP A 5 66.61 27.84 4.35
N LEU A 6 65.84 28.05 5.38
CA LEU A 6 65.57 29.31 6.14
C LEU A 6 64.60 30.37 5.63
N ALA A 7 63.64 30.56 6.54
CA ALA A 7 62.77 31.71 6.68
C ALA A 7 63.57 33.06 6.88
N PRO A 8 62.90 34.23 6.85
CA PRO A 8 62.22 34.69 8.08
C PRO A 8 60.98 35.58 7.91
N VAL A 9 60.08 35.46 8.91
CA VAL A 9 59.53 36.48 9.81
C VAL A 9 59.25 37.88 9.27
N GLY A 10 57.99 38.28 9.35
CA GLY A 10 57.54 39.65 9.28
C GLY A 10 56.15 39.80 9.93
N VAL A 11 56.11 40.51 10.96
CA VAL A 11 55.19 40.74 12.05
C VAL A 11 54.26 41.92 11.80
N LEU A 12 52.97 41.83 12.32
CA LEU A 12 52.01 42.87 12.73
C LEU A 12 51.34 43.71 11.61
N ASP A 13 50.07 43.93 11.58
CA ASP A 13 49.23 44.62 12.57
C ASP A 13 47.75 44.65 12.11
N GLY A 14 46.83 44.47 12.98
CA GLY A 14 45.72 45.32 13.32
C GLY A 14 44.53 45.48 12.37
N GLY A 15 43.37 45.09 12.87
CA GLY A 15 42.21 45.92 12.58
C GLY A 15 40.91 45.24 12.20
N THR A 16 40.06 45.04 13.19
CA THR A 16 38.61 45.35 13.24
C THR A 16 37.61 44.63 12.32
N ASP A 17 36.75 43.90 13.02
CA ASP A 17 35.30 43.82 12.87
C ASP A 17 34.66 43.74 11.47
N GLY A 18 34.15 42.55 11.17
CA GLY A 18 33.18 42.34 10.12
C GLY A 18 32.38 41.07 10.45
N ASN A 19 31.28 41.27 11.18
CA ASN A 19 30.27 40.26 11.48
C ASN A 19 29.53 39.93 10.18
N ASP A 20 29.93 38.91 9.44
CA ASP A 20 29.15 38.35 8.35
C ASP A 20 28.48 37.07 8.85
N SER A 21 27.25 37.27 9.28
CA SER A 21 26.28 36.19 9.41
C SER A 21 26.04 35.58 8.02
N ALA A 22 26.68 34.47 7.74
CA ALA A 22 26.23 33.59 6.67
C ALA A 22 24.87 33.06 7.06
N THR A 23 23.82 33.68 6.59
CA THR A 23 22.49 33.07 6.57
C THR A 23 22.55 31.89 5.59
N ASP A 24 22.63 30.72 6.15
CA ASP A 24 22.33 29.46 5.50
C ASP A 24 20.84 29.53 5.07
N SER A 25 20.60 29.98 3.85
CA SER A 25 19.31 29.86 3.21
C SER A 25 19.16 28.44 2.70
N SER A 26 18.85 27.52 3.63
CA SER A 26 18.14 26.31 3.23
C SER A 26 16.82 26.77 2.59
N SER A 27 16.78 26.79 1.28
CA SER A 27 15.53 26.84 0.52
C SER A 27 14.75 25.60 0.86
N GLU A 28 13.91 25.68 1.90
CA GLU A 28 12.76 24.82 1.99
C GLU A 28 11.94 25.09 0.73
N ASP A 29 12.00 24.15 -0.20
CA ASP A 29 11.07 24.12 -1.34
C ASP A 29 9.67 23.89 -0.75
N GLY A 30 9.03 24.98 -0.40
CA GLY A 30 7.70 25.06 0.11
C GLY A 30 6.69 24.79 -1.00
N SER A 31 6.71 23.61 -1.59
CA SER A 31 5.57 23.08 -2.32
C SER A 31 4.44 22.93 -1.32
N THR A 32 3.58 23.92 -1.24
CA THR A 32 2.32 23.81 -0.49
C THR A 32 1.44 22.84 -1.24
N SER A 33 1.42 21.57 -0.77
CA SER A 33 0.45 20.57 -1.22
C SER A 33 -0.94 21.19 -1.22
N THR A 34 -1.61 21.17 -2.36
CA THR A 34 -2.94 21.78 -2.54
C THR A 34 -4.07 20.88 -2.06
N CYS A 35 -3.80 19.60 -1.77
CA CYS A 35 -4.78 18.71 -1.13
C CYS A 35 -5.04 19.18 0.30
N THR A 36 -6.02 20.03 0.49
CA THR A 36 -6.50 20.39 1.84
C THR A 36 -7.46 19.32 2.34
N GLY A 37 -7.11 18.65 3.45
CA GLY A 37 -8.04 17.76 4.14
C GLY A 37 -7.76 16.27 4.03
N CYS A 38 -6.60 15.84 3.54
CA CYS A 38 -6.19 14.42 3.61
C CYS A 38 -6.06 13.98 5.07
N GLY A 39 -6.50 12.74 5.35
CA GLY A 39 -6.44 12.13 6.67
C GLY A 39 -5.02 11.79 7.10
N VAL A 40 -4.85 11.41 8.37
CA VAL A 40 -3.51 11.07 8.95
C VAL A 40 -2.86 9.83 8.31
N LEU A 41 -3.67 8.94 7.72
CA LEU A 41 -3.24 7.76 6.98
C LEU A 41 -3.31 7.97 5.46
N GLU A 42 -3.39 9.23 5.01
CA GLU A 42 -3.43 9.63 3.63
C GLU A 42 -2.27 10.58 3.29
N GLU A 43 -1.95 10.66 2.03
CA GLU A 43 -0.99 11.61 1.46
C GLU A 43 -1.57 12.26 0.20
N CYS A 44 -1.08 13.44 -0.14
CA CYS A 44 -1.52 14.14 -1.33
C CYS A 44 -0.76 13.64 -2.56
N TRP A 45 -1.48 13.20 -3.58
CA TRP A 45 -0.96 12.79 -4.88
C TRP A 45 -1.21 13.86 -5.94
N ASN A 46 -0.15 14.32 -6.61
CA ASN A 46 -0.17 15.34 -7.67
C ASN A 46 -0.98 16.59 -7.31
N ASP A 47 -0.99 17.00 -6.05
CA ASP A 47 -1.74 18.14 -5.54
C ASP A 47 -3.27 18.09 -5.75
N GLU A 48 -3.82 16.92 -6.09
CA GLU A 48 -5.24 16.76 -6.43
C GLU A 48 -5.95 15.70 -5.61
N LEU A 49 -5.33 14.53 -5.39
CA LEU A 49 -5.98 13.38 -4.79
C LEU A 49 -5.39 13.03 -3.42
N CYS A 50 -6.24 12.83 -2.42
CA CYS A 50 -5.84 12.12 -1.22
C CYS A 50 -5.82 10.63 -1.52
N VAL A 51 -4.66 9.98 -1.32
CA VAL A 51 -4.45 8.55 -1.50
C VAL A 51 -3.94 7.94 -0.21
N ALA A 52 -4.01 6.63 -0.05
CA ALA A 52 -3.46 5.96 1.12
C ALA A 52 -1.97 6.28 1.26
N LYS A 53 -1.52 6.62 2.48
CA LYS A 53 -0.14 6.97 2.77
C LYS A 53 0.77 5.76 2.59
N LEU A 54 1.91 5.95 1.93
CA LEU A 54 2.92 4.91 1.81
C LEU A 54 3.71 4.74 3.11
N VAL A 55 3.87 3.50 3.53
CA VAL A 55 4.71 3.08 4.66
C VAL A 55 5.90 2.32 4.11
N ALA A 56 7.10 2.85 4.32
CA ALA A 56 8.33 2.14 4.00
C ALA A 56 8.53 0.95 4.96
N VAL A 57 8.70 -0.25 4.42
CA VAL A 57 8.89 -1.46 5.22
C VAL A 57 10.25 -2.10 4.98
N THR A 58 10.68 -2.90 5.94
CA THR A 58 11.92 -3.67 5.79
C THR A 58 11.78 -4.66 4.64
N GLY A 59 12.57 -4.48 3.59
CA GLY A 59 12.41 -5.24 2.34
C GLY A 59 12.68 -4.35 1.12
N GLY A 60 12.81 -3.03 1.33
CA GLY A 60 13.19 -2.06 0.30
C GLY A 60 12.04 -1.69 -0.64
N TYR A 61 10.82 -1.64 -0.13
CA TYR A 61 9.62 -1.18 -0.82
C TYR A 61 8.71 -0.41 0.14
N SER A 62 7.67 0.24 -0.39
CA SER A 62 6.61 0.81 0.44
C SER A 62 5.25 0.18 0.08
N ILE A 63 4.35 0.17 1.05
CA ILE A 63 3.00 -0.37 0.96
C ILE A 63 2.02 0.64 1.53
N ASP A 64 0.82 0.71 1.01
CA ASP A 64 -0.25 1.54 1.56
C ASP A 64 -0.52 1.20 3.03
N ALA A 65 -0.66 2.23 3.85
CA ALA A 65 -0.96 2.09 5.27
C ALA A 65 -2.27 1.32 5.53
N THR A 66 -3.21 1.43 4.60
CA THR A 66 -4.56 0.83 4.67
C THR A 66 -4.96 0.29 3.30
N GLU A 67 -6.09 -0.41 3.23
CA GLU A 67 -6.78 -0.63 1.96
C GLU A 67 -7.16 0.73 1.34
N VAL A 68 -7.33 0.77 0.02
CA VAL A 68 -7.88 1.94 -0.68
C VAL A 68 -9.32 2.14 -0.26
N THR A 69 -9.66 3.37 0.14
CA THR A 69 -11.02 3.68 0.60
C THR A 69 -11.97 4.00 -0.55
N ARG A 70 -13.28 3.91 -0.28
CA ARG A 70 -14.32 4.30 -1.24
C ARG A 70 -14.21 5.78 -1.61
N SER A 71 -13.84 6.66 -0.68
CA SER A 71 -13.66 8.09 -0.98
C SER A 71 -12.46 8.35 -1.88
N GLN A 72 -11.34 7.66 -1.67
CA GLN A 72 -10.16 7.77 -2.53
C GLN A 72 -10.46 7.28 -3.94
N TYR A 73 -11.15 6.14 -4.05
CA TYR A 73 -11.53 5.57 -5.34
C TYR A 73 -12.57 6.44 -6.07
N ASP A 74 -13.53 7.03 -5.36
CA ASP A 74 -14.53 7.96 -5.91
C ASP A 74 -13.87 9.23 -6.45
N ALA A 75 -12.91 9.79 -5.70
CA ALA A 75 -12.15 10.93 -6.16
C ALA A 75 -11.35 10.64 -7.44
N TRP A 76 -10.76 9.44 -7.56
CA TRP A 76 -10.13 9.01 -8.80
C TRP A 76 -11.13 8.85 -9.95
N LEU A 77 -12.28 8.22 -9.73
CA LEU A 77 -13.32 8.10 -10.76
C LEU A 77 -13.82 9.46 -11.25
N ALA A 78 -13.86 10.47 -10.36
CA ALA A 78 -14.23 11.84 -10.73
C ALA A 78 -13.28 12.48 -11.74
N THR A 79 -12.03 11.99 -11.87
CA THR A 79 -11.09 12.39 -12.93
C THR A 79 -11.45 11.82 -14.30
N SER A 80 -12.48 10.98 -14.39
CA SER A 80 -12.97 10.32 -15.61
C SER A 80 -11.92 9.46 -16.32
N PRO A 81 -11.29 8.50 -15.63
CA PRO A 81 -10.31 7.61 -16.24
C PRO A 81 -10.93 6.81 -17.38
N ASP A 82 -10.20 6.71 -18.51
CA ASP A 82 -10.66 5.99 -19.70
C ASP A 82 -10.22 4.51 -19.66
N PRO A 83 -11.15 3.55 -19.51
CA PRO A 83 -10.81 2.12 -19.55
C PRO A 83 -10.23 1.67 -20.89
N GLY A 84 -10.49 2.41 -21.99
CA GLY A 84 -9.92 2.14 -23.31
C GLY A 84 -8.45 2.52 -23.45
N ALA A 85 -7.86 3.21 -22.46
CA ALA A 85 -6.49 3.71 -22.53
C ALA A 85 -5.61 3.16 -21.40
N GLY A 86 -4.42 2.65 -21.75
CA GLY A 86 -3.37 2.31 -20.78
C GLY A 86 -3.53 0.98 -20.05
N GLN A 87 -4.62 0.25 -20.21
CA GLN A 87 -4.77 -1.06 -19.59
C GLN A 87 -3.78 -2.10 -20.17
N PRO A 88 -3.26 -3.02 -19.34
CA PRO A 88 -2.50 -4.16 -19.85
C PRO A 88 -3.38 -5.05 -20.75
N SER A 89 -2.76 -5.78 -21.67
CA SER A 89 -3.47 -6.57 -22.68
C SER A 89 -4.48 -7.57 -22.11
N HIS A 90 -4.23 -8.10 -20.92
CA HIS A 90 -5.11 -9.04 -20.23
C HIS A 90 -6.28 -8.35 -19.49
N CYS A 91 -6.38 -7.02 -19.56
CA CYS A 91 -7.49 -6.22 -19.02
C CYS A 91 -8.34 -5.52 -20.09
N THR A 92 -8.10 -5.77 -21.38
CA THR A 92 -8.82 -5.09 -22.50
C THR A 92 -10.32 -5.38 -22.52
N TRP A 93 -10.79 -6.37 -21.80
CA TRP A 93 -12.21 -6.70 -21.60
C TRP A 93 -12.90 -5.78 -20.59
N ASN A 94 -12.12 -5.18 -19.64
CA ASN A 94 -12.68 -4.30 -18.62
C ASN A 94 -13.07 -2.96 -19.24
N ALA A 95 -14.38 -2.69 -19.31
CA ALA A 95 -14.96 -1.52 -19.96
C ALA A 95 -15.41 -0.42 -18.97
N SER A 96 -15.26 -0.64 -17.67
CA SER A 96 -15.69 0.32 -16.65
C SER A 96 -14.96 0.07 -15.34
N TYR A 97 -14.46 1.11 -14.71
CA TYR A 97 -13.86 1.07 -13.38
C TYR A 97 -14.86 1.31 -12.24
N THR A 98 -16.15 1.47 -12.55
CA THR A 98 -17.17 1.71 -11.53
C THR A 98 -17.46 0.44 -10.73
N PRO A 99 -17.31 0.45 -9.39
CA PRO A 99 -17.62 -0.72 -8.54
C PRO A 99 -19.04 -1.24 -8.79
N GLN A 100 -19.17 -2.56 -8.94
CA GLN A 100 -20.43 -3.18 -9.37
C GLN A 100 -21.44 -3.36 -8.24
N CYS A 101 -21.04 -3.18 -6.98
CA CYS A 101 -21.91 -3.21 -5.82
C CYS A 101 -21.35 -2.31 -4.71
N GLU A 102 -22.15 -2.08 -3.65
CA GLU A 102 -21.73 -1.25 -2.51
C GLU A 102 -21.30 0.19 -2.91
N TRP A 103 -21.83 0.71 -4.00
CA TRP A 103 -21.51 1.99 -4.60
C TRP A 103 -22.79 2.85 -4.79
N PRO A 104 -22.74 4.18 -4.69
CA PRO A 104 -21.59 5.05 -4.33
C PRO A 104 -21.24 5.02 -2.82
N PRO A 105 -20.12 5.66 -2.41
CA PRO A 105 -19.55 5.56 -1.06
C PRO A 105 -20.51 5.82 0.10
N GLY A 106 -21.34 6.85 0.01
CA GLY A 106 -22.31 7.23 1.03
C GLY A 106 -21.68 7.35 2.42
N ALA A 107 -22.34 6.76 3.43
CA ALA A 107 -21.85 6.77 4.82
C ALA A 107 -20.60 5.89 5.05
N LYS A 108 -20.19 5.10 4.07
CA LYS A 108 -19.03 4.20 4.15
C LYS A 108 -17.82 4.76 3.39
N ALA A 109 -17.69 6.06 3.26
CA ALA A 109 -16.61 6.72 2.51
C ALA A 109 -15.20 6.28 2.96
N SER A 110 -14.99 6.09 4.26
CA SER A 110 -13.72 5.64 4.86
C SER A 110 -13.55 4.12 4.96
N HIS A 111 -14.50 3.33 4.47
CA HIS A 111 -14.37 1.88 4.38
C HIS A 111 -13.60 1.48 3.12
N PRO A 112 -13.02 0.27 3.04
CA PRO A 112 -12.36 -0.19 1.83
C PRO A 112 -13.31 -0.17 0.63
N VAL A 113 -12.82 0.24 -0.53
CA VAL A 113 -13.53 0.01 -1.77
C VAL A 113 -13.58 -1.51 -2.03
N VAL A 114 -14.74 -2.00 -2.37
CA VAL A 114 -15.00 -3.41 -2.68
C VAL A 114 -15.82 -3.52 -3.95
N CYS A 115 -16.08 -4.72 -4.44
CA CYS A 115 -16.82 -4.93 -5.70
C CYS A 115 -16.06 -4.39 -6.93
N VAL A 116 -14.77 -4.36 -6.86
CA VAL A 116 -13.83 -4.05 -7.93
C VAL A 116 -13.14 -5.32 -8.37
N ASP A 117 -12.90 -5.49 -9.65
CA ASP A 117 -12.10 -6.58 -10.19
C ASP A 117 -10.59 -6.27 -10.09
N TRP A 118 -9.76 -7.25 -10.49
CA TRP A 118 -8.31 -7.08 -10.45
C TRP A 118 -7.82 -5.95 -11.37
N CYS A 119 -8.46 -5.77 -12.53
CA CYS A 119 -8.07 -4.73 -13.49
C CYS A 119 -8.44 -3.34 -13.01
N ASP A 120 -9.54 -3.20 -12.27
CA ASP A 120 -9.94 -1.97 -11.58
C ASP A 120 -8.89 -1.57 -10.54
N ALA A 121 -8.49 -2.55 -9.72
CA ALA A 121 -7.47 -2.36 -8.69
C ALA A 121 -6.10 -1.99 -9.29
N TYR A 122 -5.71 -2.67 -10.36
CA TYR A 122 -4.48 -2.39 -11.09
C TYR A 122 -4.47 -0.96 -11.65
N ALA A 123 -5.56 -0.57 -12.34
CA ALA A 123 -5.68 0.73 -12.98
C ALA A 123 -5.64 1.90 -11.95
N TYR A 124 -6.31 1.74 -10.81
CA TYR A 124 -6.23 2.73 -9.75
C TYR A 124 -4.80 2.90 -9.24
N CYS A 125 -4.12 1.80 -8.88
CA CYS A 125 -2.77 1.87 -8.35
C CYS A 125 -1.78 2.52 -9.34
N ASP A 126 -1.89 2.19 -10.64
CA ASP A 126 -1.07 2.79 -11.71
C ASP A 126 -1.35 4.30 -11.85
N ALA A 127 -2.62 4.69 -11.83
CA ALA A 127 -3.04 6.09 -11.96
C ALA A 127 -2.52 6.99 -10.84
N VAL A 128 -2.32 6.45 -9.63
CA VAL A 128 -1.76 7.18 -8.49
C VAL A 128 -0.25 6.96 -8.32
N GLY A 129 0.44 6.54 -9.38
CA GLY A 129 1.90 6.38 -9.41
C GLY A 129 2.43 5.24 -8.54
N LYS A 130 1.56 4.33 -8.16
CA LYS A 130 1.86 3.11 -7.39
C LYS A 130 1.68 1.88 -8.30
N ARG A 131 1.54 0.71 -7.74
CA ARG A 131 1.14 -0.51 -8.43
C ARG A 131 0.40 -1.43 -7.47
N LEU A 132 -0.41 -2.32 -7.98
CA LEU A 132 -0.97 -3.38 -7.15
C LEU A 132 0.18 -4.16 -6.47
N CYS A 133 0.04 -4.50 -5.19
CA CYS A 133 1.10 -5.22 -4.47
C CYS A 133 1.41 -6.55 -5.16
N GLY A 134 2.68 -6.83 -5.38
CA GLY A 134 3.14 -8.02 -6.09
C GLY A 134 4.52 -8.42 -5.58
N ARG A 135 5.51 -8.52 -6.49
CA ARG A 135 6.87 -8.97 -6.15
C ARG A 135 7.72 -7.86 -5.54
N ILE A 136 8.50 -8.19 -4.52
CA ILE A 136 9.58 -7.33 -4.00
C ILE A 136 10.59 -7.10 -5.13
N GLY A 137 10.89 -5.83 -5.41
CA GLY A 137 11.72 -5.42 -6.55
C GLY A 137 10.93 -5.07 -7.80
N GLY A 138 9.60 -5.34 -7.82
CA GLY A 138 8.68 -4.93 -8.89
C GLY A 138 8.11 -6.07 -9.73
N GLY A 139 6.99 -5.78 -10.40
CA GLY A 139 6.25 -6.72 -11.23
C GLY A 139 5.38 -7.71 -10.46
N PRO A 140 4.76 -8.66 -11.16
CA PRO A 140 3.89 -9.66 -10.57
C PRO A 140 4.65 -10.63 -9.67
N ASN A 141 4.00 -11.05 -8.57
CA ASN A 141 4.46 -12.17 -7.76
C ASN A 141 4.12 -13.50 -8.46
N GLY A 142 4.88 -14.56 -8.16
CA GLY A 142 4.51 -15.90 -8.64
C GLY A 142 3.21 -16.36 -8.00
N TYR A 143 2.32 -16.98 -8.78
CA TYR A 143 1.03 -17.47 -8.29
C TYR A 143 1.15 -18.38 -7.08
N ASP A 144 2.22 -19.20 -7.00
CA ASP A 144 2.49 -20.13 -5.91
C ASP A 144 3.40 -19.53 -4.81
N ASP A 145 3.88 -18.30 -4.98
CA ASP A 145 4.80 -17.63 -4.04
C ASP A 145 4.07 -16.88 -2.90
N ILE A 146 2.84 -17.28 -2.59
CA ILE A 146 1.93 -16.58 -1.65
C ILE A 146 2.49 -16.44 -0.23
N ALA A 147 3.31 -17.37 0.23
CA ALA A 147 3.90 -17.39 1.57
C ALA A 147 5.42 -17.17 1.54
N SER A 148 5.93 -16.56 0.48
CA SER A 148 7.34 -16.23 0.36
C SER A 148 7.63 -14.81 0.81
N ALA A 149 8.13 -14.63 2.03
CA ALA A 149 8.50 -13.32 2.56
C ALA A 149 9.64 -12.63 1.79
N ALA A 150 10.41 -13.38 1.00
CA ALA A 150 11.45 -12.85 0.15
C ALA A 150 10.93 -12.35 -1.21
N LEU A 151 9.71 -12.74 -1.60
CA LEU A 151 9.17 -12.47 -2.93
C LEU A 151 7.91 -11.61 -2.88
N SER A 152 6.89 -11.96 -2.07
CA SER A 152 5.64 -11.22 -1.97
C SER A 152 5.78 -10.00 -1.07
N GLN A 153 5.47 -8.82 -1.60
CA GLN A 153 5.40 -7.57 -0.81
C GLN A 153 4.31 -7.67 0.24
N TRP A 154 3.14 -8.18 -0.15
CA TRP A 154 2.00 -8.29 0.75
C TRP A 154 2.30 -9.24 1.92
N PHE A 155 2.78 -10.46 1.64
CA PHE A 155 3.10 -11.43 2.69
C PHE A 155 4.25 -10.97 3.58
N ASN A 156 5.28 -10.34 3.00
CA ASN A 156 6.38 -9.76 3.77
C ASN A 156 5.89 -8.74 4.80
N ALA A 157 5.01 -7.81 4.38
CA ALA A 157 4.43 -6.80 5.26
C ALA A 157 3.54 -7.41 6.35
N CYS A 158 2.62 -8.30 5.98
CA CYS A 158 1.70 -8.94 6.90
C CYS A 158 2.44 -9.77 7.96
N SER A 159 3.34 -10.63 7.52
CA SER A 159 4.04 -11.58 8.39
C SER A 159 5.28 -11.00 9.08
N SER A 160 5.60 -9.73 8.88
CA SER A 160 6.85 -9.12 9.35
C SER A 160 8.07 -9.95 8.94
N ASN A 161 8.21 -10.20 7.63
CA ASN A 161 9.25 -11.03 7.03
C ASN A 161 9.17 -12.51 7.45
N GLY A 162 7.97 -13.07 7.54
CA GLY A 162 7.75 -14.47 7.87
C GLY A 162 7.82 -14.81 9.37
N ALA A 163 7.96 -13.81 10.24
CA ALA A 163 8.05 -14.03 11.68
C ALA A 163 6.68 -14.33 12.33
N ASN A 164 5.61 -13.84 11.74
CA ASN A 164 4.26 -13.85 12.32
C ASN A 164 3.25 -14.57 11.41
N ALA A 165 2.27 -15.21 12.03
CA ALA A 165 1.13 -15.80 11.32
C ALA A 165 0.04 -14.76 11.01
N TYR A 166 -0.06 -13.70 11.80
CA TYR A 166 -0.98 -12.55 11.66
C TYR A 166 -0.17 -11.26 11.79
N PRO A 167 -0.63 -10.10 11.33
CA PRO A 167 0.16 -8.88 11.41
C PRO A 167 0.61 -8.55 12.84
N TYR A 168 -0.21 -8.82 13.84
CA TYR A 168 0.04 -8.52 15.24
C TYR A 168 0.82 -9.61 16.01
N GLY A 169 1.14 -10.75 15.40
CA GLY A 169 1.88 -11.84 16.05
C GLY A 169 1.54 -13.23 15.53
N SER A 170 2.08 -14.27 16.20
CA SER A 170 1.89 -15.66 15.76
C SER A 170 0.69 -16.38 16.40
N THR A 171 0.08 -15.78 17.42
CA THR A 171 -1.10 -16.35 18.09
C THR A 171 -2.34 -15.57 17.68
N TYR A 172 -3.38 -16.31 17.28
CA TYR A 172 -4.65 -15.69 16.90
C TYR A 172 -5.31 -14.96 18.06
N ASP A 173 -5.79 -13.77 17.80
CA ASP A 173 -6.62 -12.96 18.68
C ASP A 173 -7.75 -12.32 17.86
N GLY A 174 -8.94 -12.89 17.93
CA GLY A 174 -10.12 -12.45 17.17
C GLY A 174 -10.62 -11.03 17.49
N GLN A 175 -9.99 -10.36 18.47
CA GLN A 175 -10.33 -8.97 18.83
C GLN A 175 -9.38 -7.93 18.22
N LYS A 176 -8.31 -8.36 17.57
CA LYS A 176 -7.30 -7.46 17.00
C LYS A 176 -7.72 -6.85 15.67
N CYS A 177 -8.20 -7.67 14.74
CA CYS A 177 -8.58 -7.28 13.39
C CYS A 177 -10.07 -7.51 13.16
N ASN A 178 -10.63 -6.94 12.10
CA ASN A 178 -12.02 -7.11 11.72
C ASN A 178 -12.24 -8.44 11.00
N GLY A 179 -12.33 -9.52 11.76
CA GLY A 179 -12.72 -10.86 11.33
C GLY A 179 -14.08 -11.29 11.92
N GLY A 180 -14.50 -12.51 11.65
CA GLY A 180 -15.80 -13.02 12.08
C GLY A 180 -16.03 -12.95 13.59
N GLU A 181 -14.99 -13.19 14.41
CA GLU A 181 -15.10 -13.14 15.87
C GLU A 181 -15.17 -11.70 16.43
N LYS A 182 -14.71 -10.69 15.66
CA LYS A 182 -14.86 -9.27 16.01
C LYS A 182 -16.31 -8.84 15.98
N GLY A 183 -17.12 -9.44 15.09
CA GLY A 183 -18.57 -9.29 15.06
C GLY A 183 -19.05 -7.92 14.57
N MET A 184 -18.29 -7.22 13.75
CA MET A 184 -18.69 -5.91 13.21
C MET A 184 -19.79 -6.00 12.13
N GLY A 185 -20.00 -7.20 11.56
CA GLY A 185 -21.08 -7.47 10.62
C GLY A 185 -20.89 -6.90 9.22
N GLY A 186 -19.68 -6.43 8.89
CA GLY A 186 -19.31 -5.85 7.61
C GLY A 186 -17.91 -5.25 7.67
N THR A 187 -17.49 -4.59 6.59
CA THR A 187 -16.24 -3.83 6.59
C THR A 187 -16.29 -2.70 7.63
N ALA A 188 -15.15 -2.31 8.15
CA ALA A 188 -14.95 -1.16 9.04
C ALA A 188 -14.23 -0.03 8.30
N SER A 189 -14.26 1.18 8.87
CA SER A 189 -13.36 2.26 8.43
C SER A 189 -11.91 1.82 8.57
N VAL A 190 -11.12 2.00 7.53
CA VAL A 190 -9.72 1.56 7.48
C VAL A 190 -8.87 2.18 8.59
N GLY A 191 -7.89 1.44 9.09
CA GLY A 191 -6.95 1.93 10.10
C GLY A 191 -7.54 2.24 11.48
N THR A 192 -8.80 1.88 11.76
CA THR A 192 -9.45 2.19 13.05
C THR A 192 -9.19 1.17 14.14
N LEU A 193 -8.66 0.01 13.79
CA LEU A 193 -8.30 -1.03 14.73
C LEU A 193 -6.79 -0.98 15.03
N ASP A 194 -6.39 -0.18 16.00
CA ASP A 194 -4.97 0.04 16.38
C ASP A 194 -4.18 -1.25 16.61
N GLY A 195 -4.86 -2.31 17.04
CA GLY A 195 -4.26 -3.63 17.26
C GLY A 195 -4.05 -4.46 16.01
N CYS A 196 -4.61 -4.06 14.85
CA CYS A 196 -4.53 -4.78 13.59
C CYS A 196 -3.34 -4.33 12.75
N GLN A 197 -2.15 -4.32 13.33
CA GLN A 197 -0.88 -3.99 12.70
C GLN A 197 0.28 -4.70 13.38
N SER A 198 1.44 -4.67 12.76
CA SER A 198 2.66 -5.21 13.37
C SER A 198 3.22 -4.30 14.45
N SER A 199 3.73 -4.90 15.53
CA SER A 199 4.58 -4.23 16.53
C SER A 199 6.08 -4.37 16.23
N VAL A 200 6.44 -5.09 15.16
CA VAL A 200 7.84 -5.30 14.76
C VAL A 200 8.35 -4.03 14.07
N ALA A 201 9.49 -3.52 14.55
CA ALA A 201 10.12 -2.35 13.94
C ALA A 201 10.36 -2.55 12.45
N GLY A 202 10.01 -1.54 11.64
CA GLY A 202 10.07 -1.59 10.18
C GLY A 202 8.85 -2.23 9.50
N TYR A 203 7.81 -2.60 10.26
CA TYR A 203 6.52 -3.11 9.75
C TYR A 203 5.30 -2.45 10.40
N THR A 204 5.53 -1.51 11.32
CA THR A 204 4.46 -0.74 12.00
C THR A 204 3.82 0.26 11.05
N GLY A 205 2.55 0.58 11.27
CA GLY A 205 1.81 1.59 10.49
C GLY A 205 1.12 1.03 9.25
N VAL A 206 1.17 -0.29 9.02
CA VAL A 206 0.39 -0.97 7.99
C VAL A 206 -0.75 -1.70 8.69
N TYR A 207 -1.97 -1.25 8.45
CA TYR A 207 -3.18 -1.72 9.13
C TYR A 207 -3.98 -2.68 8.26
N ASP A 208 -4.84 -3.46 8.91
CA ASP A 208 -5.89 -4.26 8.30
C ASP A 208 -5.42 -5.33 7.28
N LEU A 209 -4.14 -5.77 7.40
CA LEU A 209 -3.59 -6.89 6.62
C LEU A 209 -4.20 -8.26 7.03
N SER A 210 -5.15 -8.27 7.94
CA SER A 210 -5.95 -9.44 8.35
C SER A 210 -7.39 -8.99 8.53
N GLY A 211 -8.33 -9.58 7.80
CA GLY A 211 -9.75 -9.24 7.86
C GLY A 211 -10.08 -7.93 7.15
N ASN A 212 -11.19 -7.34 7.49
CA ASN A 212 -11.82 -6.21 6.84
C ASN A 212 -12.27 -6.54 5.41
N ALA A 213 -11.38 -6.46 4.42
CA ALA A 213 -11.63 -6.95 3.08
C ALA A 213 -10.47 -7.85 2.58
N TRP A 214 -10.79 -8.87 1.79
CA TRP A 214 -9.79 -9.52 0.95
C TRP A 214 -9.12 -8.50 0.05
N GLU A 215 -7.85 -8.72 -0.26
CA GLU A 215 -7.09 -7.81 -1.10
C GLU A 215 -6.53 -8.52 -2.33
N TRP A 216 -6.81 -7.96 -3.51
CA TRP A 216 -6.15 -8.39 -4.73
C TRP A 216 -4.63 -8.23 -4.62
N GLU A 217 -3.89 -9.27 -5.04
CA GLU A 217 -2.44 -9.22 -5.24
C GLU A 217 -2.14 -9.32 -6.75
N ASP A 218 -1.08 -8.66 -7.21
CA ASP A 218 -0.53 -8.86 -8.55
C ASP A 218 0.18 -10.22 -8.60
N ALA A 219 -0.62 -11.29 -8.60
CA ALA A 219 -0.20 -12.69 -8.56
C ALA A 219 -1.29 -13.55 -9.23
N CYS A 220 -1.30 -13.57 -10.55
CA CYS A 220 -2.23 -14.36 -11.34
C CYS A 220 -1.52 -15.55 -12.00
N ASP A 221 -2.27 -16.61 -12.29
CA ASP A 221 -1.73 -17.85 -12.88
C ASP A 221 -1.46 -17.73 -14.37
N ASN A 222 -2.03 -16.71 -15.03
CA ASN A 222 -1.86 -16.45 -16.45
C ASN A 222 -2.00 -14.95 -16.77
N VAL A 223 -1.82 -14.59 -18.04
CA VAL A 223 -1.97 -13.24 -18.60
C VAL A 223 -2.93 -13.23 -19.81
N SER A 224 -3.94 -14.11 -19.80
CA SER A 224 -4.84 -14.35 -20.92
C SER A 224 -6.08 -13.46 -20.92
N GLY A 225 -6.63 -13.14 -19.74
CA GLY A 225 -7.83 -12.32 -19.65
C GLY A 225 -8.59 -12.46 -18.32
N ASP A 226 -9.90 -12.27 -18.38
CA ASP A 226 -10.81 -12.25 -17.23
C ASP A 226 -10.93 -13.59 -16.49
N GLN A 227 -10.63 -14.69 -17.18
CA GLN A 227 -10.73 -16.05 -16.63
C GLN A 227 -9.44 -16.54 -15.96
N ASP A 228 -8.39 -15.71 -15.88
CA ASP A 228 -7.17 -16.06 -15.15
C ASP A 228 -7.43 -16.04 -13.65
N GLY A 229 -6.95 -17.06 -12.92
CA GLY A 229 -7.02 -17.09 -11.47
C GLY A 229 -6.05 -16.10 -10.83
N CYS A 230 -6.53 -15.25 -9.94
CA CYS A 230 -5.69 -14.29 -9.22
C CYS A 230 -5.78 -14.49 -7.71
N ARG A 231 -4.72 -14.17 -6.99
CA ARG A 231 -4.62 -14.34 -5.54
C ARG A 231 -5.32 -13.23 -4.78
N LEU A 232 -6.01 -13.64 -3.72
CA LEU A 232 -6.54 -12.79 -2.68
C LEU A 232 -5.78 -12.99 -1.38
N ARG A 233 -5.66 -11.92 -0.59
CA ARG A 233 -4.85 -11.88 0.64
C ARG A 233 -5.69 -11.44 1.84
N GLY A 234 -5.33 -11.93 3.02
CA GLY A 234 -5.73 -11.37 4.32
C GLY A 234 -7.06 -11.83 4.89
N GLY A 235 -7.95 -12.41 4.10
CA GLY A 235 -9.30 -12.71 4.55
C GLY A 235 -10.19 -11.47 4.63
N ALA A 236 -11.45 -11.64 4.99
CA ALA A 236 -12.42 -10.56 5.14
C ALA A 236 -13.07 -10.58 6.53
N HIS A 237 -13.98 -9.63 6.76
CA HIS A 237 -14.66 -9.41 8.04
C HIS A 237 -15.48 -10.60 8.56
N ASP A 238 -15.74 -11.60 7.74
CA ASP A 238 -16.54 -12.79 8.06
C ASP A 238 -15.69 -14.07 8.21
N HIS A 239 -14.36 -13.96 8.10
CA HIS A 239 -13.46 -15.10 8.19
C HIS A 239 -13.01 -15.40 9.63
N ASP A 240 -12.73 -16.68 9.88
CA ASP A 240 -12.17 -17.20 11.13
C ASP A 240 -10.63 -17.10 11.17
N ALA A 241 -10.05 -17.66 12.24
CA ALA A 241 -8.61 -17.69 12.44
C ALA A 241 -7.82 -18.23 11.25
N ALA A 242 -8.33 -19.24 10.54
CA ALA A 242 -7.63 -19.84 9.41
C ALA A 242 -7.63 -18.92 8.20
N GLY A 243 -8.76 -18.27 7.93
CA GLY A 243 -8.91 -17.33 6.82
C GLY A 243 -8.17 -16.00 7.00
N LEU A 244 -7.84 -15.63 8.24
CA LEU A 244 -7.20 -14.36 8.59
C LEU A 244 -5.66 -14.43 8.67
N ARG A 245 -5.06 -15.57 8.35
CA ARG A 245 -3.60 -15.73 8.37
C ARG A 245 -2.93 -14.98 7.23
N CYS A 246 -1.70 -14.49 7.46
CA CYS A 246 -0.89 -13.87 6.42
C CYS A 246 -0.55 -14.82 5.27
N ASP A 247 -0.41 -16.13 5.56
CA ASP A 247 -0.12 -17.19 4.59
C ASP A 247 -1.38 -17.89 4.04
N VAL A 248 -2.56 -17.28 4.25
CA VAL A 248 -3.80 -17.86 3.76
C VAL A 248 -3.75 -18.06 2.24
N ASP A 249 -4.13 -19.26 1.84
CA ASP A 249 -4.35 -19.61 0.43
C ASP A 249 -5.86 -19.62 0.16
N ASN A 250 -6.34 -18.58 -0.53
CA ASN A 250 -7.76 -18.48 -0.88
C ASN A 250 -8.25 -19.68 -1.71
N TYR A 251 -7.40 -20.29 -2.51
CA TYR A 251 -7.74 -21.51 -3.25
C TYR A 251 -8.06 -22.70 -2.34
N LEU A 252 -7.30 -22.87 -1.24
CA LEU A 252 -7.55 -23.95 -0.27
C LEU A 252 -8.83 -23.73 0.54
N LEU A 253 -9.32 -22.50 0.62
CA LEU A 253 -10.61 -22.16 1.23
C LEU A 253 -11.80 -22.34 0.26
N SER A 254 -11.58 -22.99 -0.89
CA SER A 254 -12.58 -23.16 -1.98
C SER A 254 -13.04 -21.84 -2.58
N THR A 255 -12.22 -20.80 -2.50
CA THR A 255 -12.50 -19.47 -3.05
C THR A 255 -11.52 -19.22 -4.20
N TYR A 256 -11.79 -19.81 -5.36
CA TYR A 256 -11.07 -19.50 -6.58
C TYR A 256 -11.64 -18.20 -7.14
N PHE A 257 -10.81 -17.19 -7.24
CA PHE A 257 -11.20 -15.90 -7.81
C PHE A 257 -10.54 -15.68 -9.15
N LEU A 258 -11.35 -15.35 -10.12
CA LEU A 258 -10.91 -14.97 -11.46
C LEU A 258 -10.59 -13.48 -11.49
N ARG A 259 -9.74 -13.07 -12.43
CA ARG A 259 -9.36 -11.67 -12.62
C ARG A 259 -10.58 -10.76 -12.82
N GLY A 260 -11.63 -11.24 -13.48
CA GLY A 260 -12.87 -10.52 -13.73
C GLY A 260 -13.92 -10.62 -12.64
N ASP A 261 -13.65 -11.35 -11.55
CA ASP A 261 -14.62 -11.49 -10.46
C ASP A 261 -14.71 -10.22 -9.61
N VAL A 262 -15.91 -9.94 -9.16
CA VAL A 262 -16.22 -8.87 -8.20
C VAL A 262 -16.95 -9.45 -7.00
N ASN A 263 -16.64 -8.95 -5.81
CA ASN A 263 -17.26 -9.46 -4.59
C ASN A 263 -17.35 -8.34 -3.52
N PRO A 264 -18.44 -8.28 -2.72
CA PRO A 264 -18.61 -7.26 -1.68
C PRO A 264 -17.62 -7.37 -0.51
N THR A 265 -16.76 -8.38 -0.50
CA THR A 265 -15.70 -8.56 0.51
C THR A 265 -14.29 -8.45 -0.08
N VAL A 266 -14.14 -8.06 -1.35
CA VAL A 266 -12.84 -7.99 -2.04
C VAL A 266 -12.55 -6.56 -2.46
N GLY A 267 -11.45 -6.04 -1.98
CA GLY A 267 -10.84 -4.76 -2.29
C GLY A 267 -9.36 -4.90 -2.61
N PHE A 268 -8.55 -3.90 -2.30
CA PHE A 268 -7.11 -3.92 -2.58
C PHE A 268 -6.36 -2.82 -1.84
N ARG A 269 -5.02 -2.91 -1.85
CA ARG A 269 -4.08 -1.84 -1.53
C ARG A 269 -2.95 -1.77 -2.54
N CYS A 270 -2.27 -0.64 -2.61
CA CYS A 270 -1.16 -0.45 -3.53
C CYS A 270 0.21 -0.55 -2.83
N CYS A 271 1.22 -0.79 -3.64
CA CYS A 271 2.63 -0.85 -3.24
C CYS A 271 3.50 -0.02 -4.19
N THR A 272 4.74 0.25 -3.78
CA THR A 272 5.80 0.73 -4.67
C THR A 272 6.98 -0.21 -4.65
N SER A 273 7.86 -0.11 -5.64
CA SER A 273 9.08 -0.91 -5.70
C SER A 273 10.28 -0.23 -5.03
N ARG A 274 10.08 0.96 -4.47
CA ARG A 274 11.08 1.76 -3.77
C ARG A 274 10.53 2.18 -2.42
N PRO A 275 11.39 2.29 -1.38
CA PRO A 275 10.99 2.82 -0.09
C PRO A 275 10.65 4.31 -0.17
#